data_f690d117b886abec1c8ccbd2c0b0f1df
#
_entry.id   f690d117b886abec1c8ccbd2c0b0f1df
#
_cell.length_a   1.000
_cell.length_b   1.000
_cell.length_c   1.000
_cell.angle_alpha   90.00
_cell.angle_beta   90.00
_cell.angle_gamma   90.00
#
_symmetry.space_group_name_H-M   'P 1'
#
loop_
_entity.id
_entity.type
_entity.pdbx_description
1 polymer ?
#
loop_
_entity_poly.entity_id
_entity_poly.type
_entity_poly.pdbx_seq_one_letter_code
_entity_poly.pdbx_strand_id
1 'polypeptide(L)'
;MVYFAQFNLNSDAIAMVTASHNENGWTGVKMGIKKGLTHAPEEMKELKDITLNQKFINGEGNIKKIDDFQNVYKNDLITKNPLNKKIKAVVACGNGTAGIFAPEILRSIGCEVIELDCELDWTFPKYNPNPEDLEMLHAISSAVKENKADIGFGFDGDGDRVGVIDDKGNEIFSDKIGPVSYTHLTLPT
;
A
#
# COMPACT_ATOMS: atom_id res chain seq x y z
N MET A 1 1.05 6.43 0.69
CA MET A 1 1.99 7.58 0.80
C MET A 1 1.63 8.76 -0.09
N VAL A 2 1.27 8.63 -1.38
CA VAL A 2 1.00 9.77 -2.28
C VAL A 2 -0.13 10.69 -1.79
N TYR A 3 -1.25 10.14 -1.31
CA TYR A 3 -2.33 10.97 -0.74
C TYR A 3 -1.90 11.68 0.55
N PHE A 4 -1.13 11.00 1.40
CA PHE A 4 -0.54 11.62 2.58
C PHE A 4 0.34 12.81 2.19
N ALA A 5 1.17 12.65 1.15
CA ALA A 5 1.99 13.73 0.62
C ALA A 5 1.14 14.91 0.12
N GLN A 6 0.02 14.64 -0.56
CA GLN A 6 -0.89 15.68 -1.04
C GLN A 6 -1.41 16.55 0.11
N PHE A 7 -1.83 15.93 1.22
CA PHE A 7 -2.31 16.66 2.39
C PHE A 7 -1.19 17.38 3.14
N ASN A 8 -0.07 16.67 3.37
CA ASN A 8 1.04 17.19 4.16
C ASN A 8 1.77 18.36 3.48
N LEU A 9 1.95 18.28 2.16
CA LEU A 9 2.60 19.30 1.34
C LEU A 9 1.61 20.34 0.80
N ASN A 10 0.32 20.18 1.07
CA ASN A 10 -0.75 21.02 0.55
C ASN A 10 -0.72 21.16 -0.98
N SER A 11 -0.49 20.04 -1.69
CA SER A 11 -0.41 20.02 -3.15
C SER A 11 -1.81 20.00 -3.78
N ASP A 12 -2.00 20.76 -4.86
CA ASP A 12 -3.27 20.82 -5.58
C ASP A 12 -3.53 19.55 -6.40
N ALA A 13 -2.47 18.89 -6.87
CA ALA A 13 -2.57 17.69 -7.69
C ALA A 13 -1.55 16.63 -7.27
N ILE A 14 -1.82 15.40 -7.67
CA ILE A 14 -0.94 14.23 -7.50
C ILE A 14 -0.79 13.46 -8.80
N ALA A 15 0.37 12.87 -8.98
CA ALA A 15 0.62 11.85 -9.99
C ALA A 15 1.53 10.77 -9.39
N MET A 16 1.12 9.50 -9.48
CA MET A 16 1.85 8.35 -8.97
C MET A 16 2.07 7.37 -10.12
N VAL A 17 3.33 7.12 -10.45
CA VAL A 17 3.69 6.08 -11.42
C VAL A 17 3.60 4.73 -10.74
N THR A 18 2.75 3.83 -11.26
CA THR A 18 2.53 2.50 -10.70
C THR A 18 1.88 1.57 -11.72
N ALA A 19 2.22 0.29 -11.65
CA ALA A 19 1.50 -0.77 -12.35
C ALA A 19 0.42 -1.44 -11.46
N SER A 20 0.22 -0.93 -10.21
CA SER A 20 -0.65 -1.56 -9.21
C SER A 20 -0.20 -3.01 -8.94
N HIS A 21 -1.11 -3.98 -9.03
CA HIS A 21 -0.88 -5.41 -8.85
C HIS A 21 -0.60 -6.17 -10.17
N ASN A 22 -0.43 -5.44 -11.29
CA ASN A 22 -0.15 -6.09 -12.57
C ASN A 22 1.24 -6.71 -12.58
N GLU A 23 1.38 -7.72 -13.43
CA GLU A 23 2.65 -8.38 -13.69
C GLU A 23 3.72 -7.39 -14.18
N ASN A 24 4.97 -7.81 -14.08
CA ASN A 24 6.09 -7.03 -14.56
C ASN A 24 5.97 -6.73 -16.07
N GLY A 25 6.33 -5.51 -16.47
CA GLY A 25 6.20 -5.01 -17.85
C GLY A 25 5.03 -4.05 -18.06
N TRP A 26 4.10 -3.95 -17.11
CA TRP A 26 3.05 -2.93 -17.12
C TRP A 26 3.51 -1.66 -16.43
N THR A 27 2.98 -0.54 -16.87
CA THR A 27 3.14 0.75 -16.21
C THR A 27 1.88 1.60 -16.38
N GLY A 28 1.66 2.52 -15.45
CA GLY A 28 0.54 3.45 -15.50
C GLY A 28 0.77 4.65 -14.61
N VAL A 29 -0.19 5.56 -14.58
CA VAL A 29 -0.15 6.73 -13.71
C VAL A 29 -1.52 6.92 -13.05
N LYS A 30 -1.56 6.86 -11.72
CA LYS A 30 -2.72 7.28 -10.93
C LYS A 30 -2.60 8.79 -10.71
N MET A 31 -3.63 9.56 -11.08
CA MET A 31 -3.64 11.02 -10.98
C MET A 31 -4.86 11.52 -10.24
N GLY A 32 -4.76 12.69 -9.63
CA GLY A 32 -5.87 13.37 -8.97
C GLY A 32 -5.62 14.86 -8.79
N ILE A 33 -6.68 15.65 -8.91
CA ILE A 33 -6.70 17.11 -8.71
C ILE A 33 -7.55 17.52 -7.49
N LYS A 34 -8.20 16.55 -6.84
CA LYS A 34 -8.94 16.74 -5.60
C LYS A 34 -8.23 16.02 -4.46
N LYS A 35 -8.14 16.63 -3.30
CA LYS A 35 -7.43 16.03 -2.15
C LYS A 35 -8.03 14.68 -1.77
N GLY A 36 -7.17 13.67 -1.75
CA GLY A 36 -7.51 12.30 -1.37
C GLY A 36 -8.30 11.50 -2.41
N LEU A 37 -8.48 12.03 -3.63
CA LEU A 37 -9.23 11.36 -4.69
C LEU A 37 -8.40 11.24 -5.96
N THR A 38 -8.55 10.09 -6.65
CA THR A 38 -8.10 9.94 -8.03
C THR A 38 -9.10 10.58 -8.99
N HIS A 39 -8.68 10.81 -10.24
CA HIS A 39 -9.57 11.29 -11.29
C HIS A 39 -10.82 10.41 -11.42
N ALA A 40 -11.98 11.05 -11.46
CA ALA A 40 -13.24 10.43 -11.84
C ALA A 40 -13.27 10.15 -13.38
N PRO A 41 -14.20 9.32 -13.86
CA PRO A 41 -14.30 9.00 -15.29
C PRO A 41 -14.39 10.23 -16.21
N GLU A 42 -15.08 11.27 -15.77
CA GLU A 42 -15.23 12.53 -16.51
C GLU A 42 -13.90 13.27 -16.64
N GLU A 43 -13.13 13.35 -15.53
CA GLU A 43 -11.81 13.98 -15.50
C GLU A 43 -10.79 13.19 -16.36
N MET A 44 -10.90 11.85 -16.37
CA MET A 44 -10.09 11.00 -17.23
C MET A 44 -10.44 11.19 -18.73
N LYS A 45 -11.71 11.41 -19.04
CA LYS A 45 -12.15 11.72 -20.41
C LYS A 45 -11.64 13.06 -20.88
N GLU A 46 -11.68 14.08 -20.03
CA GLU A 46 -11.12 15.40 -20.30
C GLU A 46 -9.61 15.33 -20.53
N LEU A 47 -8.88 14.63 -19.67
CA LEU A 47 -7.44 14.42 -19.82
C LEU A 47 -7.09 13.73 -21.14
N LYS A 48 -7.87 12.72 -21.54
CA LYS A 48 -7.74 12.05 -22.82
C LYS A 48 -7.94 13.03 -23.98
N ASP A 49 -8.97 13.88 -23.93
CA ASP A 49 -9.25 14.87 -24.95
C ASP A 49 -8.14 15.92 -25.08
N ILE A 50 -7.64 16.43 -23.96
CA ILE A 50 -6.48 17.34 -23.90
C ILE A 50 -5.27 16.69 -24.57
N THR A 51 -4.99 15.44 -24.23
CA THR A 51 -3.81 14.71 -24.72
C THR A 51 -3.90 14.44 -26.21
N LEU A 52 -5.02 13.90 -26.69
CA LEU A 52 -5.19 13.54 -28.10
C LEU A 52 -5.25 14.77 -29.04
N ASN A 53 -5.79 15.87 -28.56
CA ASN A 53 -5.88 17.12 -29.32
C ASN A 53 -4.71 18.08 -29.06
N GLN A 54 -3.70 17.65 -28.28
CA GLN A 54 -2.50 18.44 -27.94
C GLN A 54 -2.85 19.84 -27.39
N LYS A 55 -3.94 19.92 -26.58
CA LYS A 55 -4.38 21.17 -25.95
C LYS A 55 -3.59 21.50 -24.70
N PHE A 56 -2.26 21.43 -24.79
CA PHE A 56 -1.37 21.69 -23.66
C PHE A 56 -1.22 23.19 -23.42
N ILE A 57 -1.18 23.56 -22.14
CA ILE A 57 -0.81 24.91 -21.70
C ILE A 57 0.72 24.96 -21.61
N ASN A 58 1.33 25.91 -22.29
CA ASN A 58 2.76 26.17 -22.17
C ASN A 58 3.03 27.03 -20.94
N GLY A 59 4.06 26.69 -20.19
CA GLY A 59 4.47 27.43 -19.00
C GLY A 59 5.88 27.03 -18.55
N GLU A 60 6.43 27.82 -17.65
CA GLU A 60 7.67 27.50 -16.96
C GLU A 60 7.34 26.90 -15.59
N GLY A 61 8.17 25.96 -15.14
CA GLY A 61 8.01 25.31 -13.86
C GLY A 61 9.36 24.92 -13.25
N ASN A 62 9.36 24.68 -11.96
CA ASN A 62 10.53 24.21 -11.23
C ASN A 62 10.26 22.84 -10.60
N ILE A 63 11.26 21.98 -10.59
CA ILE A 63 11.24 20.71 -9.88
C ILE A 63 11.92 20.90 -8.53
N LYS A 64 11.20 20.58 -7.45
CA LYS A 64 11.75 20.52 -6.10
C LYS A 64 11.72 19.07 -5.62
N LYS A 65 12.87 18.47 -5.39
CA LYS A 65 12.98 17.19 -4.71
C LYS A 65 12.80 17.39 -3.22
N ILE A 66 11.99 16.53 -2.59
CA ILE A 66 11.82 16.48 -1.15
C ILE A 66 12.48 15.19 -0.68
N ASP A 67 13.61 15.32 -0.02
CA ASP A 67 14.33 14.19 0.53
C ASP A 67 13.66 13.75 1.85
N ASP A 68 13.83 12.45 2.17
CA ASP A 68 13.41 11.86 3.45
C ASP A 68 11.90 11.90 3.78
N PHE A 69 11.04 12.20 2.80
CA PHE A 69 9.59 12.28 3.02
C PHE A 69 8.98 10.94 3.47
N GLN A 70 9.61 9.83 3.11
CA GLN A 70 9.21 8.50 3.60
C GLN A 70 9.26 8.40 5.13
N ASN A 71 10.22 9.01 5.79
CA ASN A 71 10.30 9.00 7.26
C ASN A 71 9.21 9.88 7.90
N VAL A 72 8.83 10.97 7.26
CA VAL A 72 7.67 11.77 7.69
C VAL A 72 6.41 10.91 7.68
N TYR A 73 6.19 10.13 6.61
CA TYR A 73 5.05 9.22 6.49
C TYR A 73 5.10 8.08 7.52
N LYS A 74 6.25 7.41 7.66
CA LYS A 74 6.43 6.33 8.65
C LYS A 74 6.15 6.82 10.07
N ASN A 75 6.74 7.95 10.46
CA ASN A 75 6.57 8.53 11.79
C ASN A 75 5.12 8.90 12.09
N ASP A 76 4.38 9.43 11.11
CA ASP A 76 2.96 9.73 11.27
C ASP A 76 2.13 8.45 11.59
N LEU A 77 2.40 7.36 10.91
CA LEU A 77 1.74 6.08 11.17
C LEU A 77 2.11 5.47 12.52
N ILE A 78 3.40 5.51 12.88
CA ILE A 78 3.91 4.93 14.13
C ILE A 78 3.35 5.67 15.34
N THR A 79 3.36 6.99 15.32
CA THR A 79 2.94 7.80 16.48
C THR A 79 1.44 7.74 16.76
N LYS A 80 0.64 7.49 15.72
CA LYS A 80 -0.82 7.43 15.84
C LYS A 80 -1.36 6.05 16.25
N ASN A 81 -0.57 5.00 16.12
CA ASN A 81 -1.06 3.63 16.23
C ASN A 81 -0.23 2.74 17.16
N PRO A 82 0.13 3.16 18.38
CA PRO A 82 0.86 2.27 19.29
C PRO A 82 -0.01 1.07 19.70
N LEU A 83 0.58 -0.13 19.70
CA LEU A 83 -0.10 -1.32 20.15
C LEU A 83 0.08 -1.51 21.66
N ASN A 84 -0.99 -1.86 22.36
CA ASN A 84 -0.99 -2.19 23.78
C ASN A 84 -0.76 -3.69 24.06
N LYS A 85 -0.64 -4.51 23.02
CA LYS A 85 -0.49 -5.96 23.08
C LYS A 85 0.61 -6.40 22.13
N LYS A 86 1.43 -7.36 22.53
CA LYS A 86 2.36 -8.03 21.61
C LYS A 86 1.57 -8.84 20.60
N ILE A 87 1.84 -8.61 19.33
CA ILE A 87 1.28 -9.34 18.19
C ILE A 87 2.46 -9.85 17.37
N LYS A 88 2.44 -11.14 17.05
CA LYS A 88 3.40 -11.74 16.13
C LYS A 88 2.78 -11.80 14.73
N ALA A 89 3.35 -11.09 13.78
CA ALA A 89 2.81 -10.93 12.45
C ALA A 89 3.76 -11.45 11.38
N VAL A 90 3.26 -12.24 10.44
CA VAL A 90 3.91 -12.49 9.16
C VAL A 90 3.57 -11.34 8.21
N VAL A 91 4.58 -10.78 7.55
CA VAL A 91 4.42 -9.67 6.61
C VAL A 91 5.01 -10.09 5.27
N ALA A 92 4.17 -10.28 4.28
CA ALA A 92 4.55 -10.68 2.93
C ALA A 92 4.36 -9.49 1.97
N CYS A 93 5.41 -9.16 1.23
CA CYS A 93 5.39 -8.05 0.30
C CYS A 93 5.61 -8.47 -1.17
N GLY A 94 5.83 -9.77 -1.43
CA GLY A 94 6.09 -10.29 -2.77
C GLY A 94 7.18 -9.53 -3.52
N ASN A 95 8.20 -9.06 -2.81
CA ASN A 95 9.25 -8.20 -3.32
C ASN A 95 8.78 -6.82 -3.84
N GLY A 96 7.55 -6.42 -3.51
CA GLY A 96 6.96 -5.12 -3.85
C GLY A 96 7.38 -3.97 -2.92
N THR A 97 6.86 -2.79 -3.21
CA THR A 97 7.25 -1.53 -2.53
C THR A 97 6.86 -1.46 -1.06
N ALA A 98 5.85 -2.24 -0.63
CA ALA A 98 5.44 -2.31 0.78
C ALA A 98 6.57 -2.81 1.71
N GLY A 99 7.53 -3.60 1.18
CA GLY A 99 8.69 -4.09 1.95
C GLY A 99 9.56 -3.01 2.57
N ILE A 100 9.59 -1.80 1.97
CA ILE A 100 10.33 -0.64 2.49
C ILE A 100 9.61 -0.01 3.71
N PHE A 101 8.32 -0.27 3.89
CA PHE A 101 7.50 0.42 4.88
C PHE A 101 6.90 -0.52 5.93
N ALA A 102 6.19 -1.55 5.51
CA ALA A 102 5.35 -2.36 6.38
C ALA A 102 6.11 -3.07 7.52
N PRO A 103 7.26 -3.75 7.29
CA PRO A 103 7.98 -4.41 8.37
C PRO A 103 8.47 -3.43 9.45
N GLU A 104 9.03 -2.30 9.04
CA GLU A 104 9.56 -1.31 9.95
C GLU A 104 8.45 -0.64 10.77
N ILE A 105 7.35 -0.23 10.13
CA ILE A 105 6.21 0.39 10.80
C ILE A 105 5.62 -0.58 11.82
N LEU A 106 5.36 -1.83 11.44
CA LEU A 106 4.77 -2.82 12.34
C LEU A 106 5.67 -3.13 13.54
N ARG A 107 6.98 -3.25 13.36
CA ARG A 107 7.92 -3.38 14.48
C ARG A 107 7.89 -2.17 15.40
N SER A 108 7.86 -0.97 14.82
CA SER A 108 7.89 0.27 15.59
C SER A 108 6.63 0.50 16.41
N ILE A 109 5.49 -0.04 16.01
CA ILE A 109 4.26 0.00 16.81
C ILE A 109 4.13 -1.14 17.82
N GLY A 110 5.07 -2.10 17.84
CA GLY A 110 5.17 -3.16 18.87
C GLY A 110 4.94 -4.58 18.37
N CYS A 111 4.84 -4.84 17.07
CA CYS A 111 4.75 -6.20 16.53
C CYS A 111 6.11 -6.92 16.55
N GLU A 112 6.08 -8.23 16.81
CA GLU A 112 7.12 -9.16 16.39
C GLU A 112 6.87 -9.50 14.92
N VAL A 113 7.77 -9.12 14.01
CA VAL A 113 7.55 -9.24 12.56
C VAL A 113 8.42 -10.33 11.98
N ILE A 114 7.79 -11.26 11.27
CA ILE A 114 8.40 -12.26 10.40
C ILE A 114 8.23 -11.77 8.97
N GLU A 115 9.33 -11.47 8.31
CA GLU A 115 9.34 -11.00 6.93
C GLU A 115 9.28 -12.18 5.95
N LEU A 116 8.43 -12.02 4.93
CA LEU A 116 8.33 -12.94 3.80
C LEU A 116 8.41 -12.12 2.51
N ASP A 117 9.51 -12.27 1.78
CA ASP A 117 9.74 -11.61 0.49
C ASP A 117 9.56 -10.08 0.56
N CYS A 118 10.19 -9.45 1.59
CA CYS A 118 10.11 -8.00 1.81
C CYS A 118 11.28 -7.22 1.19
N GLU A 119 12.32 -7.88 0.69
CA GLU A 119 13.37 -7.22 -0.09
C GLU A 119 12.83 -6.80 -1.45
N LEU A 120 13.11 -5.56 -1.85
CA LEU A 120 12.62 -5.01 -3.12
C LEU A 120 13.32 -5.69 -4.30
N ASP A 121 12.54 -6.38 -5.13
CA ASP A 121 13.01 -6.97 -6.38
C ASP A 121 11.94 -6.84 -7.47
N TRP A 122 12.20 -5.98 -8.43
CA TRP A 122 11.28 -5.67 -9.54
C TRP A 122 11.00 -6.85 -10.48
N THR A 123 11.72 -7.96 -10.35
CA THR A 123 11.49 -9.16 -11.15
C THR A 123 10.39 -10.05 -10.59
N PHE A 124 9.99 -9.84 -9.32
CA PHE A 124 9.01 -10.64 -8.60
C PHE A 124 9.28 -12.15 -8.71
N PRO A 125 10.44 -12.63 -8.18
CA PRO A 125 10.98 -13.93 -8.55
C PRO A 125 10.19 -15.13 -8.03
N LYS A 126 9.29 -14.96 -7.06
CA LYS A 126 8.56 -16.07 -6.45
C LYS A 126 7.10 -16.13 -6.89
N TYR A 127 6.41 -15.02 -6.81
CA TYR A 127 5.00 -14.87 -7.20
C TYR A 127 4.72 -13.39 -7.50
N ASN A 128 3.64 -13.13 -8.21
CA ASN A 128 3.19 -11.76 -8.41
C ASN A 128 2.68 -11.18 -7.08
N PRO A 129 3.13 -10.00 -6.63
CA PRO A 129 2.65 -9.38 -5.39
C PRO A 129 1.20 -8.92 -5.54
N ASN A 130 0.29 -9.85 -5.30
CA ASN A 130 -1.15 -9.64 -5.30
C ASN A 130 -1.76 -10.46 -4.16
N PRO A 131 -2.42 -9.83 -3.17
CA PRO A 131 -3.01 -10.53 -2.04
C PRO A 131 -4.21 -11.43 -2.41
N GLU A 132 -4.63 -11.46 -3.67
CA GLU A 132 -5.60 -12.41 -4.22
C GLU A 132 -4.92 -13.62 -4.90
N ASP A 133 -3.60 -13.60 -5.03
CA ASP A 133 -2.83 -14.67 -5.63
C ASP A 133 -2.72 -15.87 -4.67
N LEU A 134 -3.09 -17.07 -5.14
CA LEU A 134 -3.10 -18.26 -4.30
C LEU A 134 -1.70 -18.69 -3.83
N GLU A 135 -0.67 -18.46 -4.64
CA GLU A 135 0.71 -18.80 -4.26
C GLU A 135 1.15 -17.91 -3.10
N MET A 136 0.87 -16.61 -3.17
CA MET A 136 1.14 -15.67 -2.09
C MET A 136 0.36 -16.02 -0.83
N LEU A 137 -0.95 -16.28 -0.94
CA LEU A 137 -1.81 -16.65 0.19
C LEU A 137 -1.34 -17.94 0.87
N HIS A 138 -0.97 -18.97 0.09
CA HIS A 138 -0.44 -20.22 0.63
C HIS A 138 0.92 -20.02 1.33
N ALA A 139 1.79 -19.19 0.78
CA ALA A 139 3.08 -18.87 1.41
C ALA A 139 2.87 -18.18 2.77
N ILE A 140 1.94 -17.21 2.85
CA ILE A 140 1.60 -16.53 4.12
C ILE A 140 1.00 -17.51 5.12
N SER A 141 0.02 -18.33 4.69
CA SER A 141 -0.66 -19.34 5.53
C SER A 141 0.35 -20.33 6.13
N SER A 142 1.29 -20.82 5.33
CA SER A 142 2.35 -21.70 5.79
C SER A 142 3.25 -21.03 6.81
N ALA A 143 3.71 -19.82 6.52
CA ALA A 143 4.57 -19.06 7.44
C ALA A 143 3.88 -18.72 8.76
N VAL A 144 2.58 -18.38 8.75
CA VAL A 144 1.78 -18.15 9.97
C VAL A 144 1.75 -19.40 10.85
N LYS A 145 1.45 -20.57 10.28
CA LYS A 145 1.39 -21.85 11.01
C LYS A 145 2.74 -22.27 11.55
N GLU A 146 3.79 -22.23 10.73
CA GLU A 146 5.14 -22.64 11.10
C GLU A 146 5.71 -21.80 12.24
N ASN A 147 5.46 -20.50 12.19
CA ASN A 147 5.96 -19.56 13.18
C ASN A 147 5.00 -19.31 14.36
N LYS A 148 3.81 -19.92 14.34
CA LYS A 148 2.74 -19.68 15.32
C LYS A 148 2.46 -18.18 15.46
N ALA A 149 2.31 -17.50 14.32
CA ALA A 149 2.00 -16.08 14.28
C ALA A 149 0.51 -15.86 14.56
N ASP A 150 0.19 -14.71 15.14
CA ASP A 150 -1.19 -14.33 15.44
C ASP A 150 -1.95 -13.89 14.18
N ILE A 151 -1.21 -13.41 13.16
CA ILE A 151 -1.79 -12.86 11.94
C ILE A 151 -0.78 -12.85 10.78
N GLY A 152 -1.27 -12.92 9.55
CA GLY A 152 -0.48 -12.72 8.34
C GLY A 152 -1.04 -11.57 7.50
N PHE A 153 -0.16 -10.75 6.95
CA PHE A 153 -0.48 -9.67 6.01
C PHE A 153 0.21 -9.91 4.68
N GLY A 154 -0.53 -9.79 3.58
CA GLY A 154 0.00 -9.77 2.22
C GLY A 154 -0.29 -8.45 1.54
N PHE A 155 0.72 -7.78 1.00
CA PHE A 155 0.60 -6.50 0.30
C PHE A 155 0.80 -6.68 -1.19
N ASP A 156 0.08 -5.90 -2.00
CA ASP A 156 0.30 -5.87 -3.44
C ASP A 156 1.53 -5.02 -3.84
N GLY A 157 1.84 -4.99 -5.14
CA GLY A 157 3.07 -4.41 -5.67
C GLY A 157 3.32 -2.95 -5.30
N ASP A 158 2.29 -2.12 -5.22
CA ASP A 158 2.38 -0.72 -4.79
C ASP A 158 1.87 -0.47 -3.37
N GLY A 159 1.45 -1.53 -2.66
CA GLY A 159 1.12 -1.53 -1.24
C GLY A 159 -0.17 -0.79 -0.90
N ASP A 160 -1.13 -0.69 -1.82
CA ASP A 160 -2.42 -0.07 -1.57
C ASP A 160 -3.53 -1.08 -1.27
N ARG A 161 -3.25 -2.38 -1.41
CA ARG A 161 -4.12 -3.49 -1.05
C ARG A 161 -3.47 -4.37 0.02
N VAL A 162 -4.30 -4.96 0.87
CA VAL A 162 -3.86 -5.90 1.90
C VAL A 162 -4.77 -7.12 1.96
N GLY A 163 -4.17 -8.29 1.95
CA GLY A 163 -4.80 -9.55 2.32
C GLY A 163 -4.45 -9.92 3.75
N VAL A 164 -5.35 -10.59 4.45
CA VAL A 164 -5.18 -10.97 5.85
C VAL A 164 -5.41 -12.46 6.02
N ILE A 165 -4.52 -13.10 6.77
CA ILE A 165 -4.56 -14.52 7.15
C ILE A 165 -4.67 -14.59 8.69
N ASP A 166 -5.60 -15.40 9.20
CA ASP A 166 -5.75 -15.62 10.64
C ASP A 166 -4.65 -16.53 11.24
N ASP A 167 -4.66 -16.69 12.56
CA ASP A 167 -3.72 -17.55 13.32
C ASP A 167 -3.79 -19.05 12.94
N LYS A 168 -4.87 -19.47 12.26
CA LYS A 168 -5.06 -20.83 11.78
C LYS A 168 -4.63 -21.00 10.31
N GLY A 169 -4.22 -19.92 9.68
CA GLY A 169 -3.83 -19.89 8.28
C GLY A 169 -5.00 -19.79 7.30
N ASN A 170 -6.18 -19.34 7.74
CA ASN A 170 -7.31 -19.10 6.88
C ASN A 170 -7.34 -17.66 6.40
N GLU A 171 -7.73 -17.45 5.15
CA GLU A 171 -7.93 -16.13 4.58
C GLU A 171 -9.14 -15.45 5.25
N ILE A 172 -8.96 -14.19 5.61
CA ILE A 172 -10.03 -13.29 6.03
C ILE A 172 -10.40 -12.40 4.84
N PHE A 173 -11.54 -12.66 4.24
CA PHE A 173 -12.00 -11.93 3.06
C PHE A 173 -12.18 -10.43 3.34
N SER A 174 -11.90 -9.60 2.35
CA SER A 174 -11.88 -8.14 2.44
C SER A 174 -13.24 -7.54 2.84
N ASP A 175 -14.36 -8.20 2.48
CA ASP A 175 -15.72 -7.84 2.90
C ASP A 175 -15.93 -7.94 4.43
N LYS A 176 -15.13 -8.75 5.12
CA LYS A 176 -15.12 -8.85 6.60
C LYS A 176 -14.17 -7.86 7.24
N ILE A 177 -13.02 -7.60 6.61
CA ILE A 177 -12.00 -6.69 7.13
C ILE A 177 -12.53 -5.25 7.12
N GLY A 178 -13.16 -4.82 6.04
CA GLY A 178 -13.69 -3.47 5.88
C GLY A 178 -14.70 -3.07 6.95
N PRO A 179 -15.79 -3.83 7.19
CA PRO A 179 -16.77 -3.54 8.23
C PRO A 179 -16.18 -3.50 9.64
N VAL A 180 -15.29 -4.44 9.98
CA VAL A 180 -14.65 -4.46 11.31
C VAL A 180 -13.78 -3.22 11.52
N SER A 181 -12.96 -2.87 10.55
CA SER A 181 -12.12 -1.67 10.62
C SER A 181 -12.99 -0.41 10.73
N TYR A 182 -14.05 -0.30 9.95
CA TYR A 182 -14.97 0.84 10.00
C TYR A 182 -15.62 0.98 11.38
N THR A 183 -16.17 -0.10 11.94
CA THR A 183 -16.87 -0.07 13.23
C THR A 183 -15.93 0.27 14.39
N HIS A 184 -14.65 -0.18 14.34
CA HIS A 184 -13.69 0.08 15.41
C HIS A 184 -13.00 1.45 15.30
N LEU A 185 -12.90 2.01 14.10
CA LEU A 185 -12.22 3.29 13.88
C LEU A 185 -13.17 4.49 13.90
N THR A 186 -14.45 4.31 13.61
CA THR A 186 -15.39 5.43 13.39
C THR A 186 -16.51 5.53 14.42
N LEU A 187 -16.82 4.45 15.15
CA LEU A 187 -17.83 4.50 16.20
C LEU A 187 -17.18 4.87 17.53
N PRO A 188 -17.73 5.86 18.26
CA PRO A 188 -17.30 6.13 19.62
C PRO A 188 -17.56 4.89 20.48
N THR A 189 -16.57 4.43 21.19
CA THR A 189 -16.65 3.38 22.22
C THR A 189 -17.37 3.90 23.45
#